data_8a7b3112b9f53a7e7d2a6f97ac6ad255
#
_entry.id   8a7b3112b9f53a7e7d2a6f97ac6ad255
#
_cell.length_a   1.000
_cell.length_b   1.000
_cell.length_c   1.000
_cell.angle_alpha   90.00
_cell.angle_beta   90.00
_cell.angle_gamma   90.00
#
_symmetry.space_group_name_H-M   'P 1'
#
loop_
_entity.id
_entity.type
_entity.pdbx_description
1 polymer ?
#
loop_
_entity_poly.entity_id
_entity_poly.type
_entity_poly.pdbx_seq_one_letter_code
_entity_poly.pdbx_strand_id
1 'polypeptide(L)'
;MIDGIVLAGMKKNAVLINVARGTLVDEPALLAAVKSGHLYGAGLDVVKNEPVSEGNPLLMEPRIFVTPHIAGSTDLMLDGTVKYLGEVLASYRNGLRSEGIVNEPTNPRVPLRELLTDSISRNRTLESAAV
;
A
#
# COMPACT_ATOMS: atom_id res chain seq x y z
N MET A 1 -11.07 9.55 1.83
CA MET A 1 -11.59 8.18 2.14
C MET A 1 -12.06 8.12 3.59
N ILE A 2 -11.20 8.41 4.54
CA ILE A 2 -11.53 8.54 5.97
C ILE A 2 -11.74 10.02 6.25
N ASP A 3 -12.96 10.48 6.05
CA ASP A 3 -13.37 11.87 6.27
C ASP A 3 -14.04 12.08 7.64
N GLY A 4 -14.53 13.29 7.91
CA GLY A 4 -15.17 13.61 9.18
C GLY A 4 -16.43 12.79 9.47
N ILE A 5 -17.16 12.34 8.44
CA ILE A 5 -18.35 11.49 8.60
C ILE A 5 -17.94 10.10 9.07
N VAL A 6 -16.94 9.52 8.42
CA VAL A 6 -16.39 8.21 8.79
C VAL A 6 -15.82 8.26 10.20
N LEU A 7 -15.03 9.29 10.52
CA LEU A 7 -14.44 9.47 11.85
C LEU A 7 -15.51 9.62 12.94
N ALA A 8 -16.58 10.38 12.68
CA ALA A 8 -17.69 10.55 13.62
C ALA A 8 -18.49 9.24 13.82
N GLY A 9 -18.53 8.36 12.80
CA GLY A 9 -19.16 7.05 12.88
C GLY A 9 -18.33 5.97 13.60
N MET A 10 -17.06 6.25 13.90
CA MET A 10 -16.19 5.31 14.63
C MET A 10 -16.67 5.15 16.08
N LYS A 11 -16.32 4.01 16.65
CA LYS A 11 -16.60 3.73 18.05
C LYS A 11 -15.94 4.77 18.94
N LYS A 12 -16.67 5.28 19.95
CA LYS A 12 -16.06 6.18 20.95
C LYS A 12 -14.84 5.51 21.60
N ASN A 13 -13.80 6.27 21.80
CA ASN A 13 -12.50 5.84 22.29
C ASN A 13 -11.74 4.85 21.36
N ALA A 14 -12.12 4.76 20.09
CA ALA A 14 -11.33 4.03 19.11
C ALA A 14 -9.97 4.72 18.88
N VAL A 15 -8.99 3.95 18.45
CA VAL A 15 -7.68 4.42 17.97
C VAL A 15 -7.64 4.22 16.45
N LEU A 16 -7.26 5.26 15.72
CA LEU A 16 -7.02 5.16 14.28
C LEU A 16 -5.54 4.91 14.03
N ILE A 17 -5.22 3.90 13.22
CA ILE A 17 -3.85 3.63 12.76
C ILE A 17 -3.81 3.76 11.23
N ASN A 18 -2.88 4.59 10.74
CA ASN A 18 -2.64 4.73 9.29
C ASN A 18 -1.17 4.45 8.96
N VAL A 19 -0.92 3.33 8.31
CA VAL A 19 0.38 2.92 7.78
C VAL A 19 0.35 2.79 6.25
N ALA A 20 -0.67 3.36 5.60
CA ALA A 20 -0.88 3.25 4.16
C ALA A 20 -0.43 4.51 3.43
N ARG A 21 -1.27 5.55 3.40
CA ARG A 21 -0.95 6.87 2.80
C ARG A 21 -1.67 7.97 3.55
N GLY A 22 -0.98 9.11 3.76
CA GLY A 22 -1.53 10.27 4.46
C GLY A 22 -2.78 10.85 3.81
N THR A 23 -2.85 10.85 2.48
CA THR A 23 -4.00 11.35 1.71
C THR A 23 -5.29 10.55 1.90
N LEU A 24 -5.24 9.39 2.53
CA LEU A 24 -6.43 8.59 2.83
C LEU A 24 -7.26 9.15 3.98
N VAL A 25 -6.66 9.94 4.85
CA VAL A 25 -7.28 10.50 6.06
C VAL A 25 -7.40 12.01 5.96
N ASP A 26 -8.54 12.55 6.32
CA ASP A 26 -8.73 13.99 6.54
C ASP A 26 -8.09 14.38 7.88
N GLU A 27 -6.86 14.90 7.83
CA GLU A 27 -6.06 15.23 9.03
C GLU A 27 -6.73 16.28 9.94
N PRO A 28 -7.30 17.37 9.41
CA PRO A 28 -8.09 18.31 10.22
C PRO A 28 -9.25 17.66 10.95
N ALA A 29 -10.01 16.80 10.28
CA ALA A 29 -11.13 16.08 10.89
C ALA A 29 -10.66 15.06 11.94
N LEU A 30 -9.55 14.35 11.68
CA LEU A 30 -8.93 13.45 12.66
C LEU A 30 -8.49 14.21 13.92
N LEU A 31 -7.79 15.33 13.74
CA LEU A 31 -7.35 16.17 14.84
C LEU A 31 -8.54 16.64 15.69
N ALA A 32 -9.63 17.07 15.06
CA ALA A 32 -10.85 17.48 15.75
C ALA A 32 -11.48 16.31 16.52
N ALA A 33 -11.56 15.11 15.93
CA ALA A 33 -12.12 13.93 16.57
C ALA A 33 -11.31 13.47 17.79
N VAL A 34 -9.97 13.59 17.74
CA VAL A 34 -9.10 13.29 18.87
C VAL A 34 -9.23 14.39 19.95
N LYS A 35 -9.18 15.68 19.56
CA LYS A 35 -9.31 16.80 20.51
C LYS A 35 -10.64 16.81 21.25
N SER A 36 -11.74 16.44 20.59
CA SER A 36 -13.07 16.33 21.23
C SER A 36 -13.18 15.13 22.19
N GLY A 37 -12.22 14.21 22.18
CA GLY A 37 -12.29 12.98 22.96
C GLY A 37 -13.27 11.94 22.39
N HIS A 38 -13.71 12.11 21.13
CA HIS A 38 -14.47 11.06 20.43
C HIS A 38 -13.56 9.88 20.13
N LEU A 39 -12.41 10.13 19.51
CA LEU A 39 -11.34 9.15 19.38
C LEU A 39 -10.37 9.24 20.57
N TYR A 40 -9.85 8.11 21.00
CA TYR A 40 -8.82 8.06 22.04
C TYR A 40 -7.50 8.65 21.54
N GLY A 41 -7.12 8.36 20.30
CA GLY A 41 -5.89 8.84 19.68
C GLY A 41 -5.69 8.29 18.27
N ALA A 42 -4.50 8.56 17.72
CA ALA A 42 -4.10 8.02 16.43
C ALA A 42 -2.62 7.70 16.38
N GLY A 43 -2.24 6.67 15.58
CA GLY A 43 -0.88 6.36 15.15
C GLY A 43 -0.77 6.56 13.63
N LEU A 44 0.12 7.43 13.20
CA LEU A 44 0.29 7.79 11.81
C LEU A 44 1.74 7.56 11.39
N ASP A 45 1.98 6.57 10.55
CA ASP A 45 3.31 6.42 9.91
C ASP A 45 3.42 7.29 8.65
N VAL A 46 2.29 7.78 8.17
CA VAL A 46 2.18 8.59 6.96
C VAL A 46 1.30 9.81 7.20
N VAL A 47 1.68 10.94 6.62
CA VAL A 47 0.94 12.20 6.65
C VAL A 47 0.79 12.76 5.24
N LYS A 48 -0.13 13.72 5.06
CA LYS A 48 -0.44 14.28 3.73
C LYS A 48 0.76 14.97 3.08
N ASN A 49 1.56 15.66 3.87
CA ASN A 49 2.76 16.35 3.41
C ASN A 49 3.99 15.80 4.14
N GLU A 50 4.80 15.04 3.43
CA GLU A 50 6.03 14.43 3.93
C GLU A 50 7.26 15.09 3.31
N PRO A 51 8.32 15.31 4.09
CA PRO A 51 8.41 15.06 5.54
C PRO A 51 7.53 16.01 6.34
N VAL A 52 7.01 15.51 7.49
CA VAL A 52 6.16 16.32 8.35
C VAL A 52 6.93 17.55 8.87
N SER A 53 6.33 18.73 8.79
CA SER A 53 6.94 19.96 9.30
C SER A 53 6.78 20.08 10.82
N GLU A 54 7.73 20.68 11.50
CA GLU A 54 7.70 20.91 12.96
C GLU A 54 6.44 21.65 13.44
N GLY A 55 5.86 22.52 12.62
CA GLY A 55 4.63 23.25 12.91
C GLY A 55 3.33 22.49 12.61
N ASN A 56 3.40 21.22 12.19
CA ASN A 56 2.20 20.46 11.89
C ASN A 56 1.33 20.25 13.15
N PRO A 57 0.04 20.63 13.12
CA PRO A 57 -0.85 20.54 14.29
C PRO A 57 -1.02 19.13 14.84
N LEU A 58 -0.79 18.07 14.04
CA LEU A 58 -0.82 16.69 14.49
C LEU A 58 0.27 16.38 15.51
N LEU A 59 1.47 17.00 15.37
CA LEU A 59 2.58 16.83 16.30
C LEU A 59 2.33 17.51 17.65
N MET A 60 1.38 18.44 17.72
CA MET A 60 1.04 19.18 18.93
C MET A 60 -0.05 18.48 19.77
N GLU A 61 -0.70 17.44 19.24
CA GLU A 61 -1.71 16.67 19.98
C GLU A 61 -1.05 15.45 20.65
N PRO A 62 -0.98 15.40 21.98
CA PRO A 62 -0.26 14.33 22.69
C PRO A 62 -0.80 12.91 22.47
N ARG A 63 -2.04 12.81 21.96
CA ARG A 63 -2.69 11.52 21.67
C ARG A 63 -2.54 11.10 20.20
N ILE A 64 -1.79 11.88 19.41
CA ILE A 64 -1.42 11.52 18.04
C ILE A 64 0.07 11.25 17.99
N PHE A 65 0.42 10.02 17.62
CA PHE A 65 1.80 9.60 17.45
C PHE A 65 2.14 9.52 15.96
N VAL A 66 3.24 10.16 15.54
CA VAL A 66 3.67 10.20 14.13
C VAL A 66 5.06 9.58 14.00
N THR A 67 5.23 8.63 13.10
CA THR A 67 6.52 8.05 12.71
C THR A 67 6.89 8.46 11.28
N PRO A 68 8.19 8.46 10.91
CA PRO A 68 8.65 9.05 9.66
C PRO A 68 8.58 8.07 8.46
N HIS A 69 7.40 7.48 8.20
CA HIS A 69 7.11 6.60 7.06
C HIS A 69 8.04 5.37 7.00
N ILE A 70 8.16 4.67 8.11
CA ILE A 70 9.07 3.54 8.30
C ILE A 70 8.36 2.22 8.67
N ALA A 71 7.03 2.19 8.72
CA ALA A 71 6.29 0.99 9.12
C ALA A 71 6.54 -0.22 8.19
N GLY A 72 6.91 0.03 6.92
CA GLY A 72 7.31 -1.00 5.98
C GLY A 72 8.76 -1.46 6.10
N SER A 73 9.62 -0.75 6.84
CA SER A 73 11.05 -1.04 6.97
C SER A 73 11.28 -2.10 8.04
N THR A 74 10.92 -3.35 7.72
CA THR A 74 11.09 -4.50 8.61
C THR A 74 12.12 -5.48 8.05
N ASP A 75 12.73 -6.30 8.90
CA ASP A 75 13.69 -7.35 8.49
C ASP A 75 13.08 -8.33 7.47
N LEU A 76 11.77 -8.57 7.57
CA LEU A 76 11.05 -9.49 6.68
C LEU A 76 10.65 -8.86 5.34
N MET A 77 10.68 -7.53 5.22
CA MET A 77 10.19 -6.83 4.03
C MET A 77 11.02 -7.18 2.79
N LEU A 78 12.34 -7.15 2.91
CA LEU A 78 13.23 -7.40 1.78
C LEU A 78 13.10 -8.84 1.30
N ASP A 79 13.16 -9.82 2.21
CA ASP A 79 13.04 -11.24 1.88
C ASP A 79 11.69 -11.58 1.28
N GLY A 80 10.61 -11.05 1.85
CA GLY A 80 9.25 -11.21 1.33
C GLY A 80 9.09 -10.61 -0.06
N THR A 81 9.64 -9.43 -0.30
CA THR A 81 9.59 -8.75 -1.61
C THR A 81 10.38 -9.53 -2.65
N VAL A 82 11.59 -9.97 -2.36
CA VAL A 82 12.44 -10.74 -3.27
C VAL A 82 11.77 -12.07 -3.63
N LYS A 83 11.23 -12.77 -2.64
CA LYS A 83 10.49 -14.02 -2.87
C LYS A 83 9.29 -13.80 -3.78
N TYR A 84 8.43 -12.81 -3.46
CA TYR A 84 7.24 -12.51 -4.26
C TYR A 84 7.60 -12.11 -5.70
N LEU A 85 8.60 -11.25 -5.90
CA LEU A 85 9.07 -10.91 -7.24
C LEU A 85 9.58 -12.11 -8.01
N GLY A 86 10.28 -13.03 -7.35
CA GLY A 86 10.71 -14.31 -7.95
C GLY A 86 9.53 -15.14 -8.43
N GLU A 87 8.48 -15.26 -7.64
CA GLU A 87 7.25 -15.98 -7.98
C GLU A 87 6.52 -15.32 -9.17
N VAL A 88 6.42 -13.97 -9.18
CA VAL A 88 5.82 -13.21 -10.28
C VAL A 88 6.60 -13.44 -11.59
N LEU A 89 7.92 -13.35 -11.56
CA LEU A 89 8.77 -13.56 -12.74
C LEU A 89 8.70 -15.01 -13.24
N ALA A 90 8.67 -15.99 -12.33
CA ALA A 90 8.50 -17.40 -12.69
C ALA A 90 7.14 -17.65 -13.35
N SER A 91 6.06 -17.08 -12.81
CA SER A 91 4.72 -17.17 -13.39
C SER A 91 4.69 -16.56 -14.80
N TYR A 92 5.28 -15.37 -14.97
CA TYR A 92 5.37 -14.70 -16.26
C TYR A 92 6.15 -15.55 -17.29
N ARG A 93 7.31 -16.08 -16.90
CA ARG A 93 8.14 -16.95 -17.77
C ARG A 93 7.40 -18.21 -18.22
N ASN A 94 6.55 -18.76 -17.36
CA ASN A 94 5.77 -19.97 -17.66
C ASN A 94 4.43 -19.68 -18.34
N GLY A 95 4.16 -18.41 -18.74
CA GLY A 95 2.90 -18.01 -19.36
C GLY A 95 1.71 -18.09 -18.42
N LEU A 96 1.95 -18.03 -17.11
CA LEU A 96 0.92 -18.08 -16.10
C LEU A 96 0.60 -16.66 -15.58
N ARG A 97 -0.65 -16.45 -15.22
CA ARG A 97 -1.07 -15.24 -14.54
C ARG A 97 -0.54 -15.27 -13.10
N SER A 98 0.13 -14.19 -12.68
CA SER A 98 0.56 -14.04 -11.29
C SER A 98 -0.62 -13.82 -10.36
N GLU A 99 -0.55 -14.35 -9.15
CA GLU A 99 -1.46 -13.97 -8.07
C GLU A 99 -1.21 -12.53 -7.63
N GLY A 100 -2.19 -11.90 -7.01
CA GLY A 100 -2.07 -10.53 -6.49
C GLY A 100 -2.30 -9.41 -7.51
N ILE A 101 -2.72 -9.71 -8.75
CA ILE A 101 -3.18 -8.69 -9.69
C ILE A 101 -4.53 -8.16 -9.21
N VAL A 102 -4.54 -6.92 -8.70
CA VAL A 102 -5.74 -6.29 -8.11
C VAL A 102 -6.56 -5.49 -9.11
N ASN A 103 -5.98 -5.14 -10.25
CA ASN A 103 -6.67 -4.44 -11.34
C ASN A 103 -6.10 -4.83 -12.69
N GLU A 104 -6.92 -4.75 -13.73
CA GLU A 104 -6.49 -4.92 -15.11
C GLU A 104 -6.69 -3.59 -15.85
N PRO A 105 -5.71 -3.13 -16.65
CA PRO A 105 -5.88 -1.95 -17.44
C PRO A 105 -6.97 -2.20 -18.51
N THR A 106 -7.87 -1.24 -18.67
CA THR A 106 -8.94 -1.33 -19.69
C THR A 106 -8.43 -1.28 -21.12
N ASN A 107 -7.24 -0.68 -21.30
CA ASN A 107 -6.58 -0.60 -22.61
C ASN A 107 -5.06 -0.84 -22.43
N PRO A 108 -4.61 -2.08 -22.22
CA PRO A 108 -3.20 -2.40 -22.03
C PRO A 108 -2.44 -2.17 -23.34
N ARG A 109 -1.19 -1.73 -23.26
CA ARG A 109 -0.30 -1.53 -24.40
C ARG A 109 -0.12 -2.80 -25.24
N VAL A 110 -0.04 -3.94 -24.53
CA VAL A 110 -0.08 -5.29 -25.11
C VAL A 110 -1.07 -6.11 -24.27
N PRO A 111 -2.08 -6.73 -24.88
CA PRO A 111 -3.02 -7.57 -24.17
C PRO A 111 -2.30 -8.68 -23.40
N LEU A 112 -2.69 -8.90 -22.14
CA LEU A 112 -2.04 -9.89 -21.26
C LEU A 112 -1.97 -11.28 -21.91
N ARG A 113 -3.03 -11.70 -22.64
CA ARG A 113 -3.07 -12.96 -23.36
C ARG A 113 -1.97 -13.09 -24.43
N GLU A 114 -1.60 -12.00 -25.10
CA GLU A 114 -0.55 -12.00 -26.12
C GLU A 114 0.84 -12.12 -25.49
N LEU A 115 1.08 -11.43 -24.37
CA LEU A 115 2.29 -11.56 -23.58
C LEU A 115 2.49 -13.00 -23.10
N LEU A 116 1.41 -13.65 -22.64
CA LEU A 116 1.47 -15.04 -22.17
C LEU A 116 1.71 -16.04 -23.30
N THR A 117 1.10 -15.82 -24.49
CA THR A 117 1.30 -16.69 -25.67
C THR A 117 2.71 -16.57 -26.24
N ASP A 118 3.26 -15.36 -26.32
CA ASP A 118 4.62 -15.13 -26.79
C ASP A 118 5.69 -15.77 -25.87
N SER A 119 5.45 -15.78 -24.57
CA SER A 119 6.37 -16.43 -23.61
C SER A 119 6.38 -17.95 -23.78
N ILE A 120 5.23 -18.55 -24.04
CA ILE A 120 5.10 -20.01 -24.28
C ILE A 120 5.79 -20.42 -25.61
N SER A 121 5.63 -19.63 -26.66
CA SER A 121 6.25 -19.90 -27.97
C SER A 121 7.78 -19.80 -27.90
N ARG A 122 8.33 -18.80 -27.20
CA ARG A 122 9.78 -18.64 -27.00
C ARG A 122 10.41 -19.76 -26.18
N ASN A 123 9.73 -20.25 -25.13
CA ASN A 123 10.25 -21.36 -24.33
C ASN A 123 10.32 -22.67 -25.15
N ARG A 124 9.34 -22.96 -26.00
CA ARG A 124 9.38 -24.14 -26.89
C ARG A 124 10.53 -24.10 -27.88
N THR A 125 10.90 -22.92 -28.37
CA THR A 125 12.03 -22.74 -29.31
C THR A 125 13.37 -22.93 -28.60
N LEU A 126 13.49 -22.53 -27.34
CA LEU A 126 14.72 -22.73 -26.56
C LEU A 126 14.92 -24.19 -26.14
N GLU A 127 13.86 -24.92 -25.81
CA GLU A 127 13.93 -26.37 -25.51
C GLU A 127 14.25 -27.20 -26.75
N SER A 128 13.76 -26.78 -27.93
CA SER A 128 14.08 -27.46 -29.20
C SER A 128 15.49 -27.16 -29.74
N ALA A 129 16.15 -26.10 -29.26
CA ALA A 129 17.52 -25.75 -29.64
C ALA A 129 18.58 -26.33 -28.69
N ALA A 130 18.16 -26.97 -27.60
CA ALA A 130 19.05 -27.58 -26.59
C ALA A 130 19.13 -29.09 -26.69
N VAL A 131 18.63 -29.71 -27.79
CA VAL A 131 18.77 -31.12 -28.19
C VAL A 131 19.59 -31.18 -29.46
#